data_b72c2370890f00cb5dc01744c9740a14
#
_entry.id   b72c2370890f00cb5dc01744c9740a14
#
_cell.length_a   1.000
_cell.length_b   1.000
_cell.length_c   1.000
_cell.angle_alpha   90.00
_cell.angle_beta   90.00
_cell.angle_gamma   90.00
#
_symmetry.space_group_name_H-M   'P 1'
#
loop_
_entity.id
_entity.type
_entity.pdbx_description
1 polymer ?
#
loop_
_entity_poly.entity_id
_entity_poly.type
_entity_poly.pdbx_seq_one_letter_code
_entity_poly.pdbx_strand_id
1 'polypeptide(L)'
;MTATAPVAQPKMSHREIMQSLTGLLMGMFVSILAGTVVSSSLPVIVSDLDGGQTAFTWVVTATLLATTISTPIWGKLADLGNRKLLLQLALAMFVLASAAAGFAQNTEFLIAMRVIQGLAGGGMGALSQIVMADILSPRERGKYMGLFGAVMAVGTVGGPLIGGFITDTINWRWNFFVALPFAVVAILLIQRTLHLPAFAKRKVKIDYLGIMLLSSGVALLLIWMSMGGSQFGWNSTTSYLMAGGSVVLLALFVLTEFKAAEPLLNLGLFKNRTFTFAVIASLAIGVSMFGTSVFLSQYMIMARGATATQAGLMTFPMMAGLLVISTIAGALITRFGKWKAFVVTGSILQVVGLFLLGTIHYDTNFVLVGVYMFILGAGVGLVMQNMVLVVQNAVPVNELGVASSAVNFFRTLGGTAGTAGLGALLAINIPNMIADRQSDLAKAMATLGDKAAEVSAQLASGSLPSISTLPEPVRVIFESVYGDGVAALFAVAAPISLITVVAVCLLPNQKLRTQTAVERHQEGEGQAPASAPAVDGAKGLEAQRAEGTLLTEAPATADGDNEKKPGSPAGA
;
A
#
# COMPACT_ATOMS: atom_id res chain seq x y z
N MET A 1 40.69 21.28 17.80
CA MET A 1 40.12 20.60 16.62
C MET A 1 38.94 21.42 16.18
N THR A 2 39.12 22.24 15.15
CA THR A 2 38.09 23.07 14.57
C THR A 2 37.12 22.17 13.81
N ALA A 3 35.88 22.06 14.27
CA ALA A 3 34.81 21.39 13.58
C ALA A 3 34.57 22.12 12.25
N THR A 4 34.97 21.52 11.14
CA THR A 4 34.64 21.98 9.81
C THR A 4 33.12 21.98 9.69
N ALA A 5 32.53 23.15 9.47
CA ALA A 5 31.10 23.30 9.21
C ALA A 5 30.72 22.37 8.04
N PRO A 6 29.58 21.67 8.10
CA PRO A 6 29.13 20.82 7.01
C PRO A 6 28.95 21.67 5.75
N VAL A 7 29.69 21.30 4.69
CA VAL A 7 29.59 21.94 3.38
C VAL A 7 28.16 21.72 2.90
N ALA A 8 27.38 22.79 2.84
CA ALA A 8 26.03 22.78 2.27
C ALA A 8 26.13 22.25 0.82
N GLN A 9 25.58 21.05 0.58
CA GLN A 9 25.54 20.53 -0.78
C GLN A 9 24.68 21.42 -1.66
N PRO A 10 25.11 21.72 -2.89
CA PRO A 10 24.32 22.54 -3.79
C PRO A 10 22.94 21.90 -4.02
N LYS A 11 21.88 22.69 -3.97
CA LYS A 11 20.51 22.24 -4.28
C LYS A 11 20.51 21.62 -5.66
N MET A 12 19.90 20.43 -5.78
CA MET A 12 19.75 19.77 -7.07
C MET A 12 19.03 20.69 -8.06
N SER A 13 19.56 20.79 -9.27
CA SER A 13 18.91 21.53 -10.36
C SER A 13 17.58 20.88 -10.73
N HIS A 14 16.65 21.65 -11.28
CA HIS A 14 15.35 21.12 -11.76
C HIS A 14 15.52 19.95 -12.74
N ARG A 15 16.57 19.98 -13.57
CA ARG A 15 16.90 18.90 -14.51
C ARG A 15 17.31 17.61 -13.79
N GLU A 16 18.14 17.71 -12.77
CA GLU A 16 18.57 16.56 -11.96
C GLU A 16 17.42 15.95 -11.17
N ILE A 17 16.54 16.80 -10.60
CA ILE A 17 15.31 16.36 -9.93
C ILE A 17 14.44 15.59 -10.92
N MET A 18 14.19 16.12 -12.13
CA MET A 18 13.37 15.45 -13.14
C MET A 18 13.97 14.12 -13.59
N GLN A 19 15.27 14.05 -13.81
CA GLN A 19 15.95 12.83 -14.20
C GLN A 19 15.89 11.76 -13.08
N SER A 20 16.10 12.17 -11.83
CA SER A 20 15.99 11.25 -10.67
C SER A 20 14.55 10.75 -10.51
N LEU A 21 13.57 11.63 -10.61
CA LEU A 21 12.16 11.25 -10.59
C LEU A 21 11.79 10.31 -11.73
N THR A 22 12.31 10.53 -12.95
CA THR A 22 12.08 9.62 -14.07
C THR A 22 12.58 8.22 -13.76
N GLY A 23 13.77 8.09 -13.17
CA GLY A 23 14.30 6.79 -12.73
C GLY A 23 13.41 6.10 -11.67
N LEU A 24 12.94 6.86 -10.68
CA LEU A 24 12.03 6.35 -9.65
C LEU A 24 10.68 5.92 -10.23
N LEU A 25 10.10 6.74 -11.12
CA LEU A 25 8.82 6.46 -11.77
C LEU A 25 8.93 5.24 -12.71
N MET A 26 10.04 5.08 -13.41
CA MET A 26 10.29 3.87 -14.21
C MET A 26 10.40 2.63 -13.34
N GLY A 27 11.07 2.70 -12.18
CA GLY A 27 11.11 1.60 -11.23
C GLY A 27 9.71 1.20 -10.74
N MET A 28 8.87 2.18 -10.39
CA MET A 28 7.47 1.92 -10.03
C MET A 28 6.66 1.35 -11.20
N PHE A 29 6.84 1.89 -12.40
CA PHE A 29 6.18 1.40 -13.62
C PHE A 29 6.50 -0.07 -13.88
N VAL A 30 7.77 -0.45 -13.76
CA VAL A 30 8.22 -1.84 -13.89
C VAL A 30 7.50 -2.76 -12.91
N SER A 31 7.38 -2.35 -11.65
CA SER A 31 6.69 -3.14 -10.61
C SER A 31 5.21 -3.35 -10.92
N ILE A 32 4.52 -2.29 -11.33
CA ILE A 32 3.09 -2.34 -11.66
C ILE A 32 2.86 -3.14 -12.93
N LEU A 33 3.62 -2.84 -13.99
CA LEU A 33 3.50 -3.50 -15.28
C LEU A 33 3.67 -5.01 -15.16
N ALA A 34 4.73 -5.47 -14.47
CA ALA A 34 4.99 -6.89 -14.30
C ALA A 34 3.91 -7.62 -13.47
N GLY A 35 3.28 -6.91 -12.52
CA GLY A 35 2.14 -7.45 -11.79
C GLY A 35 0.91 -7.64 -12.68
N THR A 36 0.64 -6.67 -13.55
CA THR A 36 -0.61 -6.60 -14.35
C THR A 36 -0.51 -7.34 -15.68
N VAL A 37 0.66 -7.35 -16.32
CA VAL A 37 0.92 -8.11 -17.57
C VAL A 37 0.71 -9.61 -17.37
N VAL A 38 1.20 -10.16 -16.27
CA VAL A 38 1.08 -11.61 -15.97
C VAL A 38 -0.37 -11.99 -15.67
N SER A 39 -1.15 -11.12 -15.01
CA SER A 39 -2.52 -11.48 -14.61
C SER A 39 -3.45 -11.75 -15.79
N SER A 40 -3.29 -11.08 -16.93
CA SER A 40 -4.09 -11.32 -18.13
C SER A 40 -3.75 -12.64 -18.83
N SER A 41 -2.49 -13.08 -18.71
CA SER A 41 -1.97 -14.29 -19.37
C SER A 41 -1.98 -15.51 -18.45
N LEU A 42 -2.37 -15.34 -17.20
CA LEU A 42 -2.24 -16.37 -16.16
C LEU A 42 -2.95 -17.69 -16.49
N PRO A 43 -4.17 -17.71 -17.09
CA PRO A 43 -4.81 -18.97 -17.50
C PRO A 43 -3.94 -19.77 -18.48
N VAL A 44 -3.35 -19.08 -19.48
CA VAL A 44 -2.47 -19.70 -20.49
C VAL A 44 -1.18 -20.20 -19.84
N ILE A 45 -0.57 -19.41 -18.96
CA ILE A 45 0.66 -19.75 -18.25
C ILE A 45 0.47 -21.03 -17.42
N VAL A 46 -0.59 -21.07 -16.64
CA VAL A 46 -0.86 -22.21 -15.73
C VAL A 46 -1.19 -23.46 -16.53
N SER A 47 -1.93 -23.32 -17.62
CA SER A 47 -2.22 -24.45 -18.54
C SER A 47 -0.97 -24.99 -19.21
N ASP A 48 -0.06 -24.12 -19.70
CA ASP A 48 1.19 -24.53 -20.37
C ASP A 48 2.21 -25.18 -19.41
N LEU A 49 2.09 -24.90 -18.11
CA LEU A 49 2.91 -25.51 -17.05
C LEU A 49 2.22 -26.68 -16.32
N ASP A 50 1.19 -27.28 -16.92
CA ASP A 50 0.39 -28.37 -16.36
C ASP A 50 -0.15 -28.11 -14.96
N GLY A 51 -0.42 -26.81 -14.63
CA GLY A 51 -0.90 -26.36 -13.35
C GLY A 51 -2.43 -26.38 -13.24
N GLY A 52 -2.93 -26.68 -12.03
CA GLY A 52 -4.35 -26.59 -11.73
C GLY A 52 -4.78 -25.24 -11.11
N GLN A 53 -6.04 -25.16 -10.69
CA GLN A 53 -6.61 -23.96 -10.05
C GLN A 53 -5.82 -23.49 -8.82
N THR A 54 -5.23 -24.42 -8.08
CA THR A 54 -4.38 -24.11 -6.93
C THR A 54 -3.12 -23.35 -7.35
N ALA A 55 -2.45 -23.77 -8.44
CA ALA A 55 -1.28 -23.08 -8.98
C ALA A 55 -1.65 -21.67 -9.48
N PHE A 56 -2.78 -21.52 -10.16
CA PHE A 56 -3.32 -20.23 -10.57
C PHE A 56 -3.42 -19.26 -9.39
N THR A 57 -4.06 -19.70 -8.30
CA THR A 57 -4.21 -18.88 -7.10
C THR A 57 -2.87 -18.53 -6.48
N TRP A 58 -1.94 -19.49 -6.38
CA TRP A 58 -0.64 -19.27 -5.76
C TRP A 58 0.27 -18.32 -6.54
N VAL A 59 0.27 -18.34 -7.87
CA VAL A 59 1.08 -17.43 -8.69
C VAL A 59 0.75 -15.96 -8.40
N VAL A 60 -0.52 -15.63 -8.16
CA VAL A 60 -0.96 -14.27 -7.77
C VAL A 60 -0.69 -14.00 -6.29
N THR A 61 -1.18 -14.89 -5.42
CA THR A 61 -1.15 -14.71 -3.97
C THR A 61 0.27 -14.61 -3.44
N ALA A 62 1.20 -15.44 -3.94
CA ALA A 62 2.60 -15.41 -3.51
C ALA A 62 3.26 -14.06 -3.76
N THR A 63 2.98 -13.42 -4.89
CA THR A 63 3.53 -12.10 -5.21
C THR A 63 2.96 -11.01 -4.30
N LEU A 64 1.64 -11.01 -4.09
CA LEU A 64 0.97 -10.03 -3.23
C LEU A 64 1.41 -10.18 -1.76
N LEU A 65 1.50 -11.42 -1.28
CA LEU A 65 2.03 -11.74 0.04
C LEU A 65 3.44 -11.21 0.23
N ALA A 66 4.35 -11.59 -0.67
CA ALA A 66 5.74 -11.18 -0.61
C ALA A 66 5.90 -9.65 -0.66
N THR A 67 5.12 -8.97 -1.52
CA THR A 67 5.09 -7.50 -1.60
C THR A 67 4.63 -6.88 -0.28
N THR A 68 3.54 -7.38 0.28
CA THR A 68 2.97 -6.87 1.54
C THR A 68 3.97 -7.01 2.69
N ILE A 69 4.53 -8.21 2.87
CA ILE A 69 5.47 -8.53 3.94
C ILE A 69 6.78 -7.75 3.81
N SER A 70 7.31 -7.61 2.59
CA SER A 70 8.61 -6.96 2.39
C SER A 70 8.57 -5.44 2.53
N THR A 71 7.43 -4.81 2.32
CA THR A 71 7.29 -3.35 2.35
C THR A 71 7.80 -2.71 3.65
N PRO A 72 7.40 -3.14 4.87
CA PRO A 72 7.94 -2.58 6.11
C PRO A 72 9.43 -2.92 6.31
N ILE A 73 9.89 -4.07 5.83
CA ILE A 73 11.30 -4.47 5.90
C ILE A 73 12.17 -3.49 5.11
N TRP A 74 11.81 -3.20 3.85
CA TRP A 74 12.51 -2.21 3.03
C TRP A 74 12.44 -0.80 3.62
N GLY A 75 11.32 -0.43 4.25
CA GLY A 75 11.20 0.84 4.95
C GLY A 75 12.19 0.98 6.09
N LYS A 76 12.31 -0.05 6.94
CA LYS A 76 13.31 -0.09 8.02
C LYS A 76 14.73 -0.07 7.46
N LEU A 77 15.02 -0.86 6.44
CA LEU A 77 16.34 -0.85 5.79
C LEU A 77 16.68 0.52 5.19
N ALA A 78 15.69 1.26 4.68
CA ALA A 78 15.88 2.61 4.15
C ALA A 78 16.27 3.64 5.21
N ASP A 79 15.83 3.45 6.45
CA ASP A 79 16.21 4.32 7.57
C ASP A 79 17.61 3.97 8.11
N LEU A 80 18.10 2.77 7.84
CA LEU A 80 19.38 2.26 8.33
C LEU A 80 20.50 2.27 7.30
N GLY A 81 20.16 2.30 6.00
CA GLY A 81 21.09 2.06 4.92
C GLY A 81 21.11 3.14 3.83
N ASN A 82 21.93 2.85 2.81
CA ASN A 82 21.99 3.69 1.61
C ASN A 82 20.77 3.43 0.73
N ARG A 83 19.82 4.37 0.71
CA ARG A 83 18.54 4.29 -0.02
C ARG A 83 18.72 4.07 -1.51
N LYS A 84 19.75 4.68 -2.12
CA LYS A 84 20.09 4.48 -3.54
C LYS A 84 20.49 3.03 -3.81
N LEU A 85 21.38 2.48 -2.99
CA LEU A 85 21.83 1.10 -3.11
C LEU A 85 20.68 0.11 -2.91
N LEU A 86 19.85 0.35 -1.88
CA LEU A 86 18.68 -0.51 -1.59
C LEU A 86 17.69 -0.52 -2.77
N LEU A 87 17.42 0.64 -3.38
CA LEU A 87 16.55 0.73 -4.54
C LEU A 87 17.13 -0.01 -5.75
N GLN A 88 18.44 0.10 -5.98
CA GLN A 88 19.12 -0.64 -7.05
C GLN A 88 19.12 -2.15 -6.79
N LEU A 89 19.29 -2.59 -5.55
CA LEU A 89 19.19 -3.99 -5.16
C LEU A 89 17.77 -4.53 -5.42
N ALA A 90 16.73 -3.77 -5.03
CA ALA A 90 15.35 -4.15 -5.31
C ALA A 90 15.09 -4.29 -6.82
N LEU A 91 15.55 -3.32 -7.64
CA LEU A 91 15.44 -3.38 -9.10
C LEU A 91 16.22 -4.57 -9.67
N ALA A 92 17.46 -4.82 -9.22
CA ALA A 92 18.27 -5.94 -9.67
C ALA A 92 17.64 -7.30 -9.32
N MET A 93 17.14 -7.46 -8.09
CA MET A 93 16.40 -8.65 -7.68
C MET A 93 15.18 -8.87 -8.57
N PHE A 94 14.45 -7.80 -8.88
CA PHE A 94 13.28 -7.86 -9.75
C PHE A 94 13.65 -8.31 -11.16
N VAL A 95 14.70 -7.73 -11.76
CA VAL A 95 15.20 -8.09 -13.10
C VAL A 95 15.59 -9.56 -13.16
N LEU A 96 16.38 -10.03 -12.20
CA LEU A 96 16.85 -11.41 -12.14
C LEU A 96 15.68 -12.39 -11.97
N ALA A 97 14.76 -12.10 -11.06
CA ALA A 97 13.57 -12.93 -10.83
C ALA A 97 12.64 -12.94 -12.05
N SER A 98 12.46 -11.79 -12.72
CA SER A 98 11.68 -11.71 -13.96
C SER A 98 12.32 -12.50 -15.08
N ALA A 99 13.63 -12.35 -15.30
CA ALA A 99 14.35 -13.13 -16.31
C ALA A 99 14.22 -14.64 -16.03
N ALA A 100 14.43 -15.06 -14.77
CA ALA A 100 14.29 -16.47 -14.39
C ALA A 100 12.84 -16.99 -14.56
N ALA A 101 11.83 -16.20 -14.21
CA ALA A 101 10.43 -16.56 -14.38
C ALA A 101 10.06 -16.82 -15.86
N GLY A 102 10.65 -16.06 -16.80
CA GLY A 102 10.47 -16.29 -18.24
C GLY A 102 10.99 -17.66 -18.72
N PHE A 103 11.89 -18.29 -17.97
CA PHE A 103 12.41 -19.64 -18.26
C PHE A 103 11.73 -20.74 -17.42
N ALA A 104 10.62 -20.44 -16.72
CA ALA A 104 9.94 -21.42 -15.89
C ALA A 104 9.47 -22.63 -16.72
N GLN A 105 9.72 -23.84 -16.18
CA GLN A 105 9.32 -25.12 -16.76
C GLN A 105 8.23 -25.84 -15.94
N ASN A 106 7.97 -25.35 -14.73
CA ASN A 106 6.91 -25.84 -13.84
C ASN A 106 6.33 -24.70 -13.00
N THR A 107 5.18 -24.94 -12.41
CA THR A 107 4.45 -23.95 -11.60
C THR A 107 5.18 -23.61 -10.30
N GLU A 108 5.87 -24.55 -9.66
CA GLU A 108 6.57 -24.35 -8.40
C GLU A 108 7.73 -23.35 -8.57
N PHE A 109 8.53 -23.52 -9.63
CA PHE A 109 9.61 -22.59 -9.95
C PHE A 109 9.06 -21.20 -10.27
N LEU A 110 7.97 -21.13 -11.04
CA LEU A 110 7.30 -19.86 -11.33
C LEU A 110 6.84 -19.17 -10.04
N ILE A 111 6.19 -19.89 -9.13
CA ILE A 111 5.73 -19.36 -7.83
C ILE A 111 6.92 -18.85 -7.01
N ALA A 112 8.04 -19.60 -6.97
CA ALA A 112 9.25 -19.16 -6.28
C ALA A 112 9.80 -17.83 -6.85
N MET A 113 9.84 -17.69 -8.17
CA MET A 113 10.26 -16.43 -8.81
C MET A 113 9.27 -15.29 -8.56
N ARG A 114 7.97 -15.60 -8.49
CA ARG A 114 6.92 -14.62 -8.13
C ARG A 114 7.07 -14.13 -6.69
N VAL A 115 7.50 -14.97 -5.75
CA VAL A 115 7.87 -14.55 -4.38
C VAL A 115 9.01 -13.53 -4.44
N ILE A 116 10.10 -13.83 -5.16
CA ILE A 116 11.24 -12.92 -5.26
C ILE A 116 10.86 -11.60 -5.95
N GLN A 117 10.04 -11.65 -7.01
CA GLN A 117 9.47 -10.45 -7.64
C GLN A 117 8.64 -9.62 -6.66
N GLY A 118 7.81 -10.27 -5.84
CA GLY A 118 7.02 -9.61 -4.80
C GLY A 118 7.88 -8.93 -3.74
N LEU A 119 8.90 -9.64 -3.24
CA LEU A 119 9.88 -9.07 -2.30
C LEU A 119 10.55 -7.81 -2.87
N ALA A 120 10.95 -7.84 -4.13
CA ALA A 120 11.54 -6.71 -4.83
C ALA A 120 10.53 -5.58 -5.07
N GLY A 121 9.29 -5.92 -5.45
CA GLY A 121 8.20 -4.98 -5.72
C GLY A 121 7.82 -4.13 -4.52
N GLY A 122 7.76 -4.74 -3.32
CA GLY A 122 7.54 -4.03 -2.07
C GLY A 122 8.64 -2.99 -1.79
N GLY A 123 9.90 -3.35 -2.10
CA GLY A 123 11.03 -2.44 -2.02
C GLY A 123 10.93 -1.27 -3.00
N MET A 124 10.64 -1.55 -4.27
CA MET A 124 10.51 -0.49 -5.28
C MET A 124 9.41 0.52 -4.91
N GLY A 125 8.26 0.05 -4.44
CA GLY A 125 7.17 0.92 -4.03
C GLY A 125 7.50 1.79 -2.82
N ALA A 126 8.05 1.21 -1.76
CA ALA A 126 8.40 1.93 -0.54
C ALA A 126 9.58 2.89 -0.75
N LEU A 127 10.70 2.40 -1.32
CA LEU A 127 11.92 3.16 -1.50
C LEU A 127 11.75 4.34 -2.47
N SER A 128 10.94 4.19 -3.54
CA SER A 128 10.67 5.29 -4.47
C SER A 128 10.01 6.47 -3.75
N GLN A 129 9.07 6.22 -2.85
CA GLN A 129 8.40 7.28 -2.07
C GLN A 129 9.32 7.89 -1.01
N ILE A 130 10.21 7.09 -0.39
CA ILE A 130 11.19 7.56 0.59
C ILE A 130 12.24 8.43 -0.10
N VAL A 131 12.81 7.97 -1.22
CA VAL A 131 13.80 8.73 -2.00
C VAL A 131 13.20 10.03 -2.55
N MET A 132 11.93 10.01 -2.97
CA MET A 132 11.24 11.23 -3.35
C MET A 132 11.17 12.23 -2.18
N ALA A 133 11.05 11.73 -0.93
CA ALA A 133 11.06 12.56 0.26
C ALA A 133 12.44 13.20 0.54
N ASP A 134 13.51 12.59 0.07
CA ASP A 134 14.85 13.14 0.21
C ASP A 134 15.10 14.30 -0.77
N ILE A 135 14.62 14.16 -2.01
CA ILE A 135 14.91 15.13 -3.09
C ILE A 135 13.87 16.24 -3.21
N LEU A 136 12.66 16.08 -2.68
CA LEU A 136 11.58 17.05 -2.76
C LEU A 136 10.99 17.36 -1.38
N SER A 137 10.76 18.65 -1.12
CA SER A 137 9.99 19.05 0.07
C SER A 137 8.53 18.57 -0.02
N PRO A 138 7.84 18.36 1.11
CA PRO A 138 6.42 17.97 1.13
C PRO A 138 5.53 18.85 0.27
N ARG A 139 5.82 20.17 0.22
CA ARG A 139 5.06 21.11 -0.59
C ARG A 139 5.31 20.95 -2.09
N GLU A 140 6.54 20.68 -2.50
CA GLU A 140 6.91 20.52 -3.92
C GLU A 140 6.41 19.19 -4.50
N ARG A 141 6.33 18.14 -3.67
CA ARG A 141 5.85 16.80 -4.12
C ARG A 141 4.47 16.84 -4.72
N GLY A 142 3.59 17.74 -4.24
CA GLY A 142 2.26 17.92 -4.80
C GLY A 142 2.27 18.09 -6.32
N LYS A 143 3.24 18.84 -6.86
CA LYS A 143 3.41 19.08 -8.30
C LYS A 143 3.66 17.79 -9.09
N TYR A 144 4.32 16.80 -8.49
CA TYR A 144 4.72 15.55 -9.17
C TYR A 144 3.78 14.38 -8.90
N MET A 145 2.76 14.55 -8.02
CA MET A 145 1.80 13.48 -7.70
C MET A 145 1.03 13.00 -8.93
N GLY A 146 0.75 13.90 -9.88
CA GLY A 146 0.13 13.54 -11.15
C GLY A 146 0.95 12.53 -11.97
N LEU A 147 2.28 12.63 -11.95
CA LEU A 147 3.15 11.68 -12.65
C LEU A 147 3.07 10.28 -12.01
N PHE A 148 2.95 10.19 -10.69
CA PHE A 148 2.72 8.92 -10.01
C PHE A 148 1.38 8.29 -10.40
N GLY A 149 0.33 9.12 -10.44
CA GLY A 149 -0.99 8.70 -10.94
C GLY A 149 -0.96 8.21 -12.38
N ALA A 150 -0.21 8.92 -13.26
CA ALA A 150 -0.04 8.54 -14.65
C ALA A 150 0.67 7.18 -14.80
N VAL A 151 1.75 6.97 -14.07
CA VAL A 151 2.48 5.69 -14.06
C VAL A 151 1.59 4.55 -13.58
N MET A 152 0.81 4.76 -12.52
CA MET A 152 -0.15 3.78 -12.03
C MET A 152 -1.22 3.47 -13.07
N ALA A 153 -1.82 4.49 -13.69
CA ALA A 153 -2.87 4.31 -14.70
C ALA A 153 -2.34 3.56 -15.93
N VAL A 154 -1.19 4.00 -16.47
CA VAL A 154 -0.58 3.37 -17.66
C VAL A 154 -0.14 1.94 -17.36
N GLY A 155 0.45 1.68 -16.19
CA GLY A 155 0.86 0.33 -15.80
C GLY A 155 -0.31 -0.62 -15.57
N THR A 156 -1.38 -0.13 -14.94
CA THR A 156 -2.56 -0.96 -14.61
C THR A 156 -3.40 -1.29 -15.86
N VAL A 157 -3.63 -0.31 -16.74
CA VAL A 157 -4.43 -0.51 -17.97
C VAL A 157 -3.57 -1.10 -19.08
N GLY A 158 -2.35 -0.59 -19.25
CA GLY A 158 -1.44 -1.05 -20.30
C GLY A 158 -0.95 -2.48 -20.09
N GLY A 159 -0.83 -2.93 -18.83
CA GLY A 159 -0.37 -4.27 -18.51
C GLY A 159 -1.20 -5.39 -19.14
N PRO A 160 -2.50 -5.48 -18.88
CA PRO A 160 -3.37 -6.49 -19.50
C PRO A 160 -3.39 -6.43 -21.02
N LEU A 161 -3.35 -5.24 -21.61
CA LEU A 161 -3.32 -5.06 -23.07
C LEU A 161 -2.02 -5.60 -23.68
N ILE A 162 -0.87 -5.21 -23.10
CA ILE A 162 0.44 -5.65 -23.55
C ILE A 162 0.59 -7.16 -23.31
N GLY A 163 0.16 -7.64 -22.13
CA GLY A 163 0.27 -9.05 -21.75
C GLY A 163 -0.58 -9.98 -22.61
N GLY A 164 -1.81 -9.59 -22.88
CA GLY A 164 -2.69 -10.32 -23.81
C GLY A 164 -2.10 -10.35 -25.21
N PHE A 165 -1.72 -9.20 -25.75
CA PHE A 165 -1.12 -9.10 -27.09
C PHE A 165 0.14 -9.97 -27.23
N ILE A 166 1.06 -9.90 -26.25
CA ILE A 166 2.29 -10.70 -26.27
C ILE A 166 1.98 -12.19 -26.19
N THR A 167 1.05 -12.59 -25.33
CA THR A 167 0.66 -13.99 -25.15
C THR A 167 0.03 -14.56 -26.41
N ASP A 168 -0.85 -13.79 -27.07
CA ASP A 168 -1.58 -14.23 -28.25
C ASP A 168 -0.73 -14.24 -29.52
N THR A 169 0.31 -13.36 -29.62
CA THR A 169 1.11 -13.19 -30.85
C THR A 169 2.48 -13.85 -30.81
N ILE A 170 3.09 -13.95 -29.63
CA ILE A 170 4.46 -14.44 -29.49
C ILE A 170 4.51 -15.67 -28.57
N ASN A 171 4.51 -15.43 -27.24
CA ASN A 171 4.47 -16.45 -26.19
C ASN A 171 4.35 -15.75 -24.83
N TRP A 172 3.64 -16.33 -23.87
CA TRP A 172 3.47 -15.80 -22.52
C TRP A 172 4.79 -15.55 -21.76
N ARG A 173 5.86 -16.28 -22.07
CA ARG A 173 7.18 -16.10 -21.45
C ARG A 173 7.74 -14.70 -21.64
N TRP A 174 7.44 -14.07 -22.76
CA TRP A 174 7.85 -12.70 -23.06
C TRP A 174 7.21 -11.65 -22.14
N ASN A 175 6.12 -11.97 -21.47
CA ASN A 175 5.53 -11.09 -20.47
C ASN A 175 6.47 -10.80 -19.30
N PHE A 176 7.38 -11.73 -18.99
CA PHE A 176 8.38 -11.53 -17.96
C PHE A 176 9.59 -10.72 -18.46
N PHE A 177 9.83 -10.71 -19.76
CA PHE A 177 10.95 -9.96 -20.35
C PHE A 177 10.59 -8.53 -20.72
N VAL A 178 9.33 -8.21 -20.96
CA VAL A 178 8.88 -6.87 -21.39
C VAL A 178 9.24 -5.76 -20.40
N ALA A 179 9.27 -6.07 -19.11
CA ALA A 179 9.62 -5.10 -18.06
C ALA A 179 11.14 -4.87 -17.91
N LEU A 180 11.99 -5.79 -18.41
CA LEU A 180 13.44 -5.74 -18.19
C LEU A 180 14.11 -4.51 -18.82
N PRO A 181 13.83 -4.11 -20.07
CA PRO A 181 14.42 -2.90 -20.64
C PRO A 181 14.16 -1.66 -19.80
N PHE A 182 12.93 -1.50 -19.32
CA PHE A 182 12.55 -0.38 -18.48
C PHE A 182 13.27 -0.40 -17.13
N ALA A 183 13.44 -1.59 -16.54
CA ALA A 183 14.15 -1.75 -15.28
C ALA A 183 15.66 -1.43 -15.43
N VAL A 184 16.29 -1.87 -16.51
CA VAL A 184 17.69 -1.54 -16.82
C VAL A 184 17.86 -0.04 -17.00
N VAL A 185 16.97 0.61 -17.75
CA VAL A 185 16.99 2.08 -17.91
C VAL A 185 16.79 2.77 -16.57
N ALA A 186 15.88 2.29 -15.72
CA ALA A 186 15.67 2.83 -14.37
C ALA A 186 16.95 2.73 -13.53
N ILE A 187 17.64 1.58 -13.52
CA ILE A 187 18.91 1.39 -12.79
C ILE A 187 19.97 2.38 -13.29
N LEU A 188 20.13 2.52 -14.61
CA LEU A 188 21.12 3.42 -15.20
C LEU A 188 20.83 4.89 -14.89
N LEU A 189 19.56 5.30 -14.98
CA LEU A 189 19.15 6.65 -14.61
C LEU A 189 19.41 6.91 -13.11
N ILE A 190 18.96 6.05 -12.23
CA ILE A 190 19.18 6.17 -10.78
C ILE A 190 20.69 6.21 -10.47
N GLN A 191 21.49 5.37 -11.13
CA GLN A 191 22.94 5.37 -10.93
C GLN A 191 23.57 6.71 -11.29
N ARG A 192 23.17 7.31 -12.41
CA ARG A 192 23.77 8.55 -12.93
C ARG A 192 23.23 9.82 -12.27
N THR A 193 21.95 9.86 -11.93
CA THR A 193 21.29 11.11 -11.56
C THR A 193 20.98 11.23 -10.06
N LEU A 194 20.80 10.11 -9.36
CA LEU A 194 20.45 10.15 -7.95
C LEU A 194 21.71 10.28 -7.09
N HIS A 195 21.95 11.47 -6.59
CA HIS A 195 23.04 11.78 -5.65
C HIS A 195 22.42 12.11 -4.27
N LEU A 196 22.35 11.11 -3.42
CA LEU A 196 21.92 11.28 -2.03
C LEU A 196 23.15 11.41 -1.14
N PRO A 197 23.13 12.33 -0.15
CA PRO A 197 24.20 12.37 0.85
C PRO A 197 24.29 11.04 1.57
N ALA A 198 25.52 10.61 1.84
CA ALA A 198 25.74 9.41 2.64
C ALA A 198 25.30 9.69 4.07
N PHE A 199 24.20 9.11 4.50
CA PHE A 199 23.84 9.10 5.91
C PHE A 199 24.90 8.33 6.71
N ALA A 200 25.25 8.85 7.89
CA ALA A 200 26.23 8.19 8.74
C ALA A 200 25.79 6.75 9.02
N LYS A 201 26.65 5.78 8.71
CA LYS A 201 26.38 4.36 8.97
C LYS A 201 26.21 4.16 10.48
N ARG A 202 25.02 3.91 10.91
CA ARG A 202 24.72 3.54 12.29
C ARG A 202 24.90 2.03 12.42
N LYS A 203 25.64 1.55 13.39
CA LYS A 203 25.66 0.11 13.73
C LYS A 203 24.31 -0.24 14.32
N VAL A 204 23.50 -0.95 13.60
CA VAL A 204 22.13 -1.29 13.98
C VAL A 204 21.95 -2.79 14.06
N LYS A 205 21.20 -3.24 15.04
CA LYS A 205 20.75 -4.62 15.15
C LYS A 205 19.40 -4.74 14.43
N ILE A 206 19.34 -5.59 13.40
CA ILE A 206 18.08 -5.88 12.71
C ILE A 206 17.23 -6.79 13.61
N ASP A 207 15.97 -6.46 13.77
CA ASP A 207 14.99 -7.29 14.50
C ASP A 207 14.51 -8.47 13.63
N TYR A 208 15.33 -9.52 13.58
CA TYR A 208 14.98 -10.73 12.84
C TYR A 208 13.73 -11.42 13.40
N LEU A 209 13.51 -11.37 14.71
CA LEU A 209 12.35 -11.99 15.34
C LEU A 209 11.06 -11.26 14.97
N GLY A 210 11.06 -9.92 15.03
CA GLY A 210 9.95 -9.11 14.58
C GLY A 210 9.63 -9.32 13.09
N ILE A 211 10.67 -9.40 12.24
CA ILE A 211 10.50 -9.72 10.80
C ILE A 211 9.82 -11.09 10.63
N MET A 212 10.28 -12.13 11.32
CA MET A 212 9.70 -13.47 11.23
C MET A 212 8.25 -13.50 11.71
N LEU A 213 7.96 -12.91 12.86
CA LEU A 213 6.61 -12.91 13.44
C LEU A 213 5.61 -12.12 12.58
N LEU A 214 6.00 -10.92 12.12
CA LEU A 214 5.16 -10.13 11.20
C LEU A 214 4.92 -10.89 9.90
N SER A 215 5.98 -11.41 9.29
CA SER A 215 5.90 -12.12 8.01
C SER A 215 5.02 -13.34 8.09
N SER A 216 5.22 -14.18 9.11
CA SER A 216 4.43 -15.40 9.31
C SER A 216 2.98 -15.09 9.69
N GLY A 217 2.76 -14.10 10.57
CA GLY A 217 1.42 -13.70 11.00
C GLY A 217 0.60 -13.10 9.85
N VAL A 218 1.20 -12.20 9.06
CA VAL A 218 0.55 -11.60 7.88
C VAL A 218 0.35 -12.64 6.77
N ALA A 219 1.35 -13.52 6.52
CA ALA A 219 1.21 -14.58 5.54
C ALA A 219 0.03 -15.50 5.88
N LEU A 220 -0.03 -15.96 7.13
CA LEU A 220 -1.10 -16.85 7.58
C LEU A 220 -2.48 -16.17 7.50
N LEU A 221 -2.57 -14.89 7.86
CA LEU A 221 -3.78 -14.08 7.73
C LEU A 221 -4.25 -13.97 6.28
N LEU A 222 -3.35 -13.60 5.38
CA LEU A 222 -3.70 -13.37 3.98
C LEU A 222 -3.99 -14.68 3.24
N ILE A 223 -3.30 -15.78 3.55
CA ILE A 223 -3.60 -17.11 3.02
C ILE A 223 -4.97 -17.55 3.52
N TRP A 224 -5.25 -17.43 4.82
CA TRP A 224 -6.56 -17.73 5.39
C TRP A 224 -7.68 -16.97 4.69
N MET A 225 -7.52 -15.67 4.48
CA MET A 225 -8.53 -14.84 3.81
C MET A 225 -8.68 -15.15 2.33
N SER A 226 -7.59 -15.47 1.61
CA SER A 226 -7.62 -15.72 0.17
C SER A 226 -8.13 -17.11 -0.19
N MET A 227 -7.93 -18.10 0.69
CA MET A 227 -8.27 -19.51 0.43
C MET A 227 -9.51 -20.00 1.19
N GLY A 228 -9.97 -19.22 2.19
CA GLY A 228 -11.20 -19.51 2.90
C GLY A 228 -12.40 -19.53 1.97
N GLY A 229 -13.29 -20.50 2.16
CA GLY A 229 -14.47 -20.73 1.32
C GLY A 229 -14.19 -21.50 0.02
N SER A 230 -12.94 -21.51 -0.47
CA SER A 230 -12.56 -22.23 -1.70
C SER A 230 -11.77 -23.52 -1.43
N GLN A 231 -10.70 -23.45 -0.62
CA GLN A 231 -9.85 -24.60 -0.29
C GLN A 231 -10.27 -25.28 1.03
N PHE A 232 -10.86 -24.53 1.92
CA PHE A 232 -11.41 -25.01 3.20
C PHE A 232 -12.61 -24.16 3.62
N GLY A 233 -13.57 -24.79 4.28
CA GLY A 233 -14.76 -24.08 4.78
C GLY A 233 -14.41 -23.09 5.88
N TRP A 234 -15.11 -21.95 5.92
CA TRP A 234 -14.93 -20.92 6.95
C TRP A 234 -15.10 -21.45 8.38
N ASN A 235 -15.97 -22.44 8.57
CA ASN A 235 -16.26 -23.10 9.87
C ASN A 235 -15.44 -24.40 10.06
N SER A 236 -14.29 -24.55 9.38
CA SER A 236 -13.42 -25.71 9.54
C SER A 236 -12.36 -25.50 10.62
N THR A 237 -11.86 -26.61 11.18
CA THR A 237 -10.74 -26.59 12.13
C THR A 237 -9.51 -25.89 11.54
N THR A 238 -9.22 -26.12 10.25
CA THR A 238 -8.15 -25.44 9.53
C THR A 238 -8.33 -23.93 9.54
N SER A 239 -9.56 -23.44 9.29
CA SER A 239 -9.87 -22.01 9.33
C SER A 239 -9.61 -21.40 10.71
N TYR A 240 -10.08 -22.05 11.77
CA TYR A 240 -9.87 -21.57 13.14
C TYR A 240 -8.40 -21.61 13.56
N LEU A 241 -7.64 -22.64 13.16
CA LEU A 241 -6.20 -22.72 13.44
C LEU A 241 -5.41 -21.63 12.69
N MET A 242 -5.74 -21.36 11.43
CA MET A 242 -5.07 -20.31 10.64
C MET A 242 -5.41 -18.92 11.18
N ALA A 243 -6.67 -18.63 11.43
CA ALA A 243 -7.09 -17.35 12.00
C ALA A 243 -6.50 -17.12 13.40
N GLY A 244 -6.64 -18.11 14.29
CA GLY A 244 -6.10 -18.05 15.65
C GLY A 244 -4.58 -17.97 15.66
N GLY A 245 -3.90 -18.77 14.84
CA GLY A 245 -2.44 -18.75 14.68
C GLY A 245 -1.94 -17.39 14.19
N SER A 246 -2.62 -16.79 13.22
CA SER A 246 -2.29 -15.46 12.72
C SER A 246 -2.41 -14.39 13.82
N VAL A 247 -3.51 -14.42 14.58
CA VAL A 247 -3.72 -13.48 15.71
C VAL A 247 -2.63 -13.64 16.76
N VAL A 248 -2.28 -14.89 17.12
CA VAL A 248 -1.20 -15.17 18.10
C VAL A 248 0.14 -14.66 17.59
N LEU A 249 0.51 -14.94 16.34
CA LEU A 249 1.78 -14.46 15.75
C LEU A 249 1.86 -12.93 15.70
N LEU A 250 0.77 -12.26 15.31
CA LEU A 250 0.73 -10.80 15.27
C LEU A 250 0.72 -10.20 16.69
N ALA A 251 0.09 -10.84 17.68
CA ALA A 251 0.19 -10.42 19.07
C ALA A 251 1.60 -10.57 19.61
N LEU A 252 2.27 -11.69 19.34
CA LEU A 252 3.67 -11.90 19.67
C LEU A 252 4.59 -10.89 18.99
N PHE A 253 4.32 -10.54 17.70
CA PHE A 253 5.01 -9.46 17.00
C PHE A 253 4.91 -8.14 17.78
N VAL A 254 3.69 -7.71 18.13
CA VAL A 254 3.48 -6.47 18.90
C VAL A 254 4.23 -6.52 20.24
N LEU A 255 4.21 -7.64 20.94
CA LEU A 255 4.92 -7.80 22.21
C LEU A 255 6.45 -7.72 22.06
N THR A 256 6.99 -8.27 20.96
CA THR A 256 8.44 -8.19 20.69
C THR A 256 8.86 -6.79 20.28
N GLU A 257 8.04 -6.05 19.51
CA GLU A 257 8.31 -4.67 19.12
C GLU A 257 8.44 -3.71 20.31
N PHE A 258 7.71 -3.95 21.40
CA PHE A 258 7.88 -3.18 22.65
C PHE A 258 9.23 -3.38 23.32
N LYS A 259 9.90 -4.52 23.07
CA LYS A 259 11.18 -4.89 23.71
C LYS A 259 12.38 -4.77 22.77
N ALA A 260 12.14 -4.66 21.47
CA ALA A 260 13.17 -4.59 20.46
C ALA A 260 13.97 -3.29 20.58
N ALA A 261 15.32 -3.40 20.55
CA ALA A 261 16.21 -2.23 20.59
C ALA A 261 16.04 -1.35 19.32
N GLU A 262 15.77 -1.98 18.19
CA GLU A 262 15.52 -1.33 16.90
C GLU A 262 14.30 -1.97 16.24
N PRO A 263 13.08 -1.61 16.69
CA PRO A 263 11.85 -2.23 16.22
C PRO A 263 11.65 -2.04 14.71
N LEU A 264 11.05 -3.06 14.04
CA LEU A 264 10.69 -3.00 12.63
C LEU A 264 9.64 -1.93 12.38
N LEU A 265 8.64 -1.87 13.26
CA LEU A 265 7.60 -0.86 13.28
C LEU A 265 7.62 -0.15 14.64
N ASN A 266 8.15 1.07 14.68
CA ASN A 266 8.16 1.83 15.92
C ASN A 266 6.73 2.12 16.40
N LEU A 267 6.26 1.37 17.40
CA LEU A 267 4.93 1.52 17.97
C LEU A 267 4.72 2.90 18.62
N GLY A 268 5.81 3.61 18.95
CA GLY A 268 5.77 5.01 19.40
C GLY A 268 5.16 5.96 18.35
N LEU A 269 5.25 5.63 17.06
CA LEU A 269 4.61 6.41 15.98
C LEU A 269 3.10 6.47 16.13
N PHE A 270 2.46 5.45 16.70
CA PHE A 270 1.00 5.46 16.93
C PHE A 270 0.56 6.46 18.02
N LYS A 271 1.49 7.02 18.82
CA LYS A 271 1.18 8.17 19.68
C LYS A 271 1.00 9.45 18.89
N ASN A 272 1.55 9.53 17.67
CA ASN A 272 1.34 10.65 16.76
C ASN A 272 -0.03 10.50 16.08
N ARG A 273 -0.97 11.39 16.40
CA ARG A 273 -2.33 11.37 15.85
C ARG A 273 -2.34 11.41 14.32
N THR A 274 -1.42 12.15 13.70
CA THR A 274 -1.33 12.24 12.23
C THR A 274 -0.98 10.88 11.63
N PHE A 275 0.00 10.18 12.21
CA PHE A 275 0.39 8.85 11.76
C PHE A 275 -0.75 7.84 11.94
N THR A 276 -1.35 7.77 13.12
CA THR A 276 -2.41 6.80 13.42
C THR A 276 -3.63 6.96 12.51
N PHE A 277 -4.15 8.17 12.35
CA PHE A 277 -5.29 8.39 11.47
C PHE A 277 -4.96 8.21 10.00
N ALA A 278 -3.73 8.53 9.57
CA ALA A 278 -3.30 8.26 8.20
C ALA A 278 -3.19 6.76 7.90
N VAL A 279 -2.73 5.95 8.86
CA VAL A 279 -2.68 4.48 8.76
C VAL A 279 -4.10 3.90 8.68
N ILE A 280 -5.01 4.33 9.55
CA ILE A 280 -6.42 3.89 9.53
C ILE A 280 -7.08 4.27 8.20
N ALA A 281 -6.90 5.51 7.74
CA ALA A 281 -7.39 5.95 6.44
C ALA A 281 -6.82 5.10 5.30
N SER A 282 -5.52 4.80 5.33
CA SER A 282 -4.83 4.00 4.30
C SER A 282 -5.33 2.56 4.23
N LEU A 283 -5.61 1.94 5.37
CA LEU A 283 -6.22 0.61 5.44
C LEU A 283 -7.61 0.61 4.78
N ALA A 284 -8.47 1.57 5.13
CA ALA A 284 -9.81 1.68 4.56
C ALA A 284 -9.81 2.04 3.06
N ILE A 285 -8.88 2.90 2.62
CA ILE A 285 -8.66 3.19 1.19
C ILE A 285 -8.24 1.92 0.45
N GLY A 286 -7.38 1.10 1.06
CA GLY A 286 -6.97 -0.18 0.50
C GLY A 286 -8.15 -1.06 0.16
N VAL A 287 -9.07 -1.27 1.12
CA VAL A 287 -10.31 -2.05 0.92
C VAL A 287 -11.09 -1.53 -0.29
N SER A 288 -11.33 -0.22 -0.35
CA SER A 288 -12.12 0.39 -1.40
C SER A 288 -11.44 0.30 -2.78
N MET A 289 -10.14 0.62 -2.84
CA MET A 289 -9.40 0.69 -4.10
C MET A 289 -9.23 -0.69 -4.74
N PHE A 290 -8.71 -1.66 -3.98
CA PHE A 290 -8.41 -3.00 -4.53
C PHE A 290 -9.70 -3.80 -4.74
N GLY A 291 -10.64 -3.72 -3.78
CA GLY A 291 -11.95 -4.35 -3.93
C GLY A 291 -12.68 -3.85 -5.17
N THR A 292 -12.75 -2.53 -5.36
CA THR A 292 -13.39 -1.98 -6.56
C THR A 292 -12.69 -2.40 -7.84
N SER A 293 -11.37 -2.35 -7.90
CA SER A 293 -10.63 -2.72 -9.12
C SER A 293 -10.92 -4.16 -9.56
N VAL A 294 -10.98 -5.10 -8.61
CA VAL A 294 -11.24 -6.51 -8.90
C VAL A 294 -12.69 -6.74 -9.31
N PHE A 295 -13.65 -6.29 -8.47
CA PHE A 295 -15.05 -6.61 -8.68
C PHE A 295 -15.71 -5.77 -9.79
N LEU A 296 -15.17 -4.59 -10.09
CA LEU A 296 -15.60 -3.82 -11.26
C LEU A 296 -15.22 -4.50 -12.57
N SER A 297 -13.99 -5.08 -12.64
CA SER A 297 -13.63 -5.93 -13.78
C SER A 297 -14.54 -7.15 -13.89
N GLN A 298 -14.87 -7.78 -12.78
CA GLN A 298 -15.80 -8.92 -12.76
C GLN A 298 -17.22 -8.52 -13.21
N TYR A 299 -17.71 -7.35 -12.80
CA TYR A 299 -18.95 -6.78 -13.29
C TYR A 299 -18.94 -6.60 -14.81
N MET A 300 -17.86 -6.04 -15.38
CA MET A 300 -17.77 -5.83 -16.82
C MET A 300 -17.78 -7.16 -17.60
N ILE A 301 -17.14 -8.21 -17.06
CA ILE A 301 -17.09 -9.52 -17.71
C ILE A 301 -18.41 -10.27 -17.52
N MET A 302 -18.91 -10.38 -16.29
CA MET A 302 -20.01 -11.27 -15.93
C MET A 302 -21.39 -10.63 -16.11
N ALA A 303 -21.54 -9.33 -15.88
CA ALA A 303 -22.81 -8.64 -16.02
C ALA A 303 -22.99 -7.92 -17.37
N ARG A 304 -21.87 -7.69 -18.08
CA ARG A 304 -21.87 -6.95 -19.36
C ARG A 304 -21.38 -7.77 -20.54
N GLY A 305 -20.95 -9.02 -20.33
CA GLY A 305 -20.43 -9.89 -21.38
C GLY A 305 -19.14 -9.38 -22.05
N ALA A 306 -18.40 -8.45 -21.40
CA ALA A 306 -17.18 -7.90 -21.94
C ALA A 306 -16.05 -8.94 -21.92
N THR A 307 -15.16 -8.90 -22.91
CA THR A 307 -13.90 -9.66 -22.86
C THR A 307 -12.98 -9.09 -21.79
N ALA A 308 -11.97 -9.86 -21.34
CA ALA A 308 -11.00 -9.40 -20.35
C ALA A 308 -10.29 -8.10 -20.77
N THR A 309 -9.95 -7.98 -22.07
CA THR A 309 -9.36 -6.77 -22.67
C THR A 309 -10.34 -5.59 -22.63
N GLN A 310 -11.59 -5.81 -23.00
CA GLN A 310 -12.62 -4.77 -22.94
C GLN A 310 -12.89 -4.34 -21.50
N ALA A 311 -12.98 -5.27 -20.55
CA ALA A 311 -13.15 -4.97 -19.14
C ALA A 311 -12.03 -4.06 -18.61
N GLY A 312 -10.77 -4.34 -18.98
CA GLY A 312 -9.64 -3.47 -18.67
C GLY A 312 -9.80 -2.06 -19.24
N LEU A 313 -10.19 -1.92 -20.50
CA LEU A 313 -10.45 -0.62 -21.12
C LEU A 313 -11.65 0.11 -20.48
N MET A 314 -12.69 -0.61 -20.12
CA MET A 314 -13.89 -0.05 -19.48
C MET A 314 -13.60 0.50 -18.08
N THR A 315 -12.48 0.13 -17.42
CA THR A 315 -12.04 0.76 -16.15
C THR A 315 -11.30 2.10 -16.34
N PHE A 316 -11.05 2.52 -17.58
CA PHE A 316 -10.36 3.77 -17.90
C PHE A 316 -10.97 5.02 -17.24
N PRO A 317 -12.30 5.22 -17.12
CA PRO A 317 -12.87 6.38 -16.44
C PRO A 317 -12.40 6.52 -14.99
N MET A 318 -12.25 5.41 -14.25
CA MET A 318 -11.74 5.42 -12.87
C MET A 318 -10.29 5.88 -12.83
N MET A 319 -9.44 5.38 -13.75
CA MET A 319 -8.05 5.78 -13.85
C MET A 319 -7.90 7.24 -14.28
N ALA A 320 -8.77 7.72 -15.19
CA ALA A 320 -8.81 9.12 -15.58
C ALA A 320 -9.18 10.04 -14.41
N GLY A 321 -10.16 9.67 -13.60
CA GLY A 321 -10.53 10.38 -12.38
C GLY A 321 -9.36 10.47 -11.40
N LEU A 322 -8.70 9.35 -11.15
CA LEU A 322 -7.52 9.30 -10.29
C LEU A 322 -6.41 10.21 -10.80
N LEU A 323 -6.06 10.11 -12.07
CA LEU A 323 -4.94 10.85 -12.68
C LEU A 323 -5.23 12.35 -12.77
N VAL A 324 -6.35 12.73 -13.36
CA VAL A 324 -6.69 14.14 -13.61
C VAL A 324 -6.83 14.90 -12.30
N ILE A 325 -7.61 14.33 -11.37
CA ILE A 325 -7.91 15.04 -10.11
C ILE A 325 -6.71 15.03 -9.17
N SER A 326 -5.91 13.96 -9.10
CA SER A 326 -4.68 13.97 -8.29
C SER A 326 -3.65 14.99 -8.82
N THR A 327 -3.55 15.14 -10.14
CA THR A 327 -2.67 16.12 -10.77
C THR A 327 -3.10 17.55 -10.46
N ILE A 328 -4.38 17.86 -10.64
CA ILE A 328 -4.95 19.18 -10.34
C ILE A 328 -4.78 19.51 -8.85
N ALA A 329 -5.16 18.56 -7.98
CA ALA A 329 -5.04 18.75 -6.54
C ALA A 329 -3.59 18.91 -6.10
N GLY A 330 -2.66 18.13 -6.65
CA GLY A 330 -1.23 18.26 -6.38
C GLY A 330 -0.70 19.65 -6.72
N ALA A 331 -1.07 20.21 -7.87
CA ALA A 331 -0.71 21.56 -8.27
C ALA A 331 -1.31 22.62 -7.31
N LEU A 332 -2.57 22.46 -6.93
CA LEU A 332 -3.25 23.36 -6.00
C LEU A 332 -2.68 23.27 -4.58
N ILE A 333 -2.37 22.09 -4.09
CA ILE A 333 -1.71 21.88 -2.79
C ILE A 333 -0.34 22.56 -2.77
N THR A 334 0.44 22.41 -3.84
CA THR A 334 1.74 23.07 -3.98
C THR A 334 1.60 24.60 -3.95
N ARG A 335 0.62 25.13 -4.68
CA ARG A 335 0.37 26.58 -4.77
C ARG A 335 -0.13 27.17 -3.44
N PHE A 336 -1.13 26.56 -2.83
CA PHE A 336 -1.80 27.10 -1.64
C PHE A 336 -1.25 26.58 -0.31
N GLY A 337 -0.50 25.49 -0.29
CA GLY A 337 -0.01 24.83 0.93
C GLY A 337 -1.11 24.18 1.79
N LYS A 338 -2.36 24.14 1.31
CA LYS A 338 -3.51 23.58 2.00
C LYS A 338 -3.82 22.19 1.42
N TRP A 339 -3.68 21.15 2.19
CA TRP A 339 -3.90 19.76 1.75
C TRP A 339 -5.19 19.15 2.33
N LYS A 340 -5.56 19.54 3.56
CA LYS A 340 -6.64 18.87 4.32
C LYS A 340 -7.99 18.93 3.60
N ALA A 341 -8.35 20.07 3.02
CA ALA A 341 -9.61 20.23 2.30
C ALA A 341 -9.71 19.25 1.11
N PHE A 342 -8.61 19.07 0.35
CA PHE A 342 -8.56 18.15 -0.79
C PHE A 342 -8.73 16.70 -0.35
N VAL A 343 -8.09 16.31 0.76
CA VAL A 343 -8.18 14.94 1.27
C VAL A 343 -9.58 14.65 1.86
N VAL A 344 -10.19 15.61 2.55
CA VAL A 344 -11.58 15.49 3.03
C VAL A 344 -12.54 15.38 1.84
N THR A 345 -12.44 16.25 0.84
CA THR A 345 -13.26 16.17 -0.36
C THR A 345 -13.05 14.82 -1.07
N GLY A 346 -11.81 14.36 -1.18
CA GLY A 346 -11.48 13.06 -1.77
C GLY A 346 -12.12 11.89 -1.04
N SER A 347 -12.07 11.87 0.27
CA SER A 347 -12.70 10.81 1.08
C SER A 347 -14.24 10.80 0.93
N ILE A 348 -14.86 11.97 0.81
CA ILE A 348 -16.30 12.08 0.55
C ILE A 348 -16.63 11.57 -0.87
N LEU A 349 -15.86 12.00 -1.89
CA LEU A 349 -16.04 11.52 -3.27
C LEU A 349 -15.87 10.00 -3.37
N GLN A 350 -14.96 9.41 -2.60
CA GLN A 350 -14.77 7.96 -2.54
C GLN A 350 -16.04 7.25 -2.01
N VAL A 351 -16.64 7.74 -0.91
CA VAL A 351 -17.89 7.20 -0.36
C VAL A 351 -19.03 7.36 -1.35
N VAL A 352 -19.18 8.56 -1.94
CA VAL A 352 -20.23 8.85 -2.92
C VAL A 352 -20.07 7.95 -4.16
N GLY A 353 -18.85 7.80 -4.67
CA GLY A 353 -18.57 6.94 -5.82
C GLY A 353 -18.91 5.48 -5.56
N LEU A 354 -18.56 4.94 -4.38
CA LEU A 354 -18.93 3.59 -3.98
C LEU A 354 -20.45 3.43 -3.78
N PHE A 355 -21.10 4.40 -3.16
CA PHE A 355 -22.55 4.39 -3.00
C PHE A 355 -23.26 4.37 -4.36
N LEU A 356 -22.84 5.22 -5.30
CA LEU A 356 -23.38 5.26 -6.66
C LEU A 356 -23.12 3.96 -7.43
N LEU A 357 -21.91 3.37 -7.29
CA LEU A 357 -21.63 2.04 -7.86
C LEU A 357 -22.46 0.93 -7.18
N GLY A 358 -22.89 1.13 -5.94
CA GLY A 358 -23.82 0.23 -5.27
C GLY A 358 -25.26 0.25 -5.81
N THR A 359 -25.58 1.17 -6.72
CA THR A 359 -26.90 1.29 -7.37
C THR A 359 -26.92 0.81 -8.83
N ILE A 360 -25.81 0.27 -9.34
CA ILE A 360 -25.74 -0.19 -10.73
C ILE A 360 -26.45 -1.54 -10.91
N HIS A 361 -27.04 -1.73 -12.10
CA HIS A 361 -27.62 -2.98 -12.57
C HIS A 361 -26.92 -3.40 -13.86
N TYR A 362 -27.16 -4.63 -14.32
CA TYR A 362 -26.54 -5.16 -15.55
C TYR A 362 -26.85 -4.31 -16.80
N ASP A 363 -28.01 -3.64 -16.85
CA ASP A 363 -28.50 -2.81 -17.95
C ASP A 363 -28.22 -1.30 -17.79
N THR A 364 -27.60 -0.88 -16.67
CA THR A 364 -27.29 0.53 -16.40
C THR A 364 -26.44 1.11 -17.53
N ASN A 365 -26.78 2.30 -18.02
CA ASN A 365 -26.04 2.95 -19.11
C ASN A 365 -24.55 3.09 -18.74
N PHE A 366 -23.66 2.63 -19.63
CA PHE A 366 -22.22 2.61 -19.36
C PHE A 366 -21.63 4.01 -19.10
N VAL A 367 -22.18 5.05 -19.74
CA VAL A 367 -21.73 6.44 -19.48
C VAL A 367 -21.96 6.81 -18.02
N LEU A 368 -23.09 6.40 -17.44
CA LEU A 368 -23.41 6.64 -16.03
C LEU A 368 -22.47 5.87 -15.11
N VAL A 369 -22.23 4.58 -15.40
CA VAL A 369 -21.24 3.77 -14.69
C VAL A 369 -19.86 4.42 -14.77
N GLY A 370 -19.46 4.92 -15.95
CA GLY A 370 -18.22 5.65 -16.17
C GLY A 370 -18.10 6.92 -15.31
N VAL A 371 -19.18 7.68 -15.15
CA VAL A 371 -19.21 8.86 -14.27
C VAL A 371 -19.01 8.44 -12.80
N TYR A 372 -19.68 7.37 -12.35
CA TYR A 372 -19.50 6.86 -10.98
C TYR A 372 -18.08 6.38 -10.73
N MET A 373 -17.50 5.69 -11.70
CA MET A 373 -16.10 5.27 -11.69
C MET A 373 -15.13 6.46 -11.61
N PHE A 374 -15.40 7.51 -12.39
CA PHE A 374 -14.59 8.72 -12.39
C PHE A 374 -14.63 9.42 -11.02
N ILE A 375 -15.82 9.53 -10.40
CA ILE A 375 -16.00 10.11 -9.05
C ILE A 375 -15.19 9.31 -8.02
N LEU A 376 -15.29 7.98 -8.07
CA LEU A 376 -14.53 7.11 -7.17
C LEU A 376 -13.02 7.25 -7.37
N GLY A 377 -12.57 7.23 -8.64
CA GLY A 377 -11.16 7.41 -8.99
C GLY A 377 -10.62 8.76 -8.53
N ALA A 378 -11.39 9.83 -8.70
CA ALA A 378 -11.07 11.17 -8.19
C ALA A 378 -10.91 11.17 -6.66
N GLY A 379 -11.83 10.50 -5.94
CA GLY A 379 -11.75 10.35 -4.49
C GLY A 379 -10.49 9.64 -4.04
N VAL A 380 -10.21 8.46 -4.60
CA VAL A 380 -9.01 7.67 -4.29
C VAL A 380 -7.75 8.47 -4.60
N GLY A 381 -7.69 9.15 -5.76
CA GLY A 381 -6.53 9.96 -6.18
C GLY A 381 -6.19 11.10 -5.22
N LEU A 382 -7.22 11.76 -4.68
CA LEU A 382 -7.04 12.84 -3.70
C LEU A 382 -6.49 12.35 -2.35
N VAL A 383 -6.86 11.15 -1.92
CA VAL A 383 -6.52 10.67 -0.58
C VAL A 383 -5.23 9.87 -0.58
N MET A 384 -5.07 8.92 -1.51
CA MET A 384 -4.03 7.89 -1.49
C MET A 384 -2.62 8.45 -1.35
N GLN A 385 -2.22 9.35 -2.23
CA GLN A 385 -0.87 9.90 -2.25
C GLN A 385 -0.64 10.90 -1.11
N ASN A 386 -1.68 11.62 -0.72
CA ASN A 386 -1.59 12.61 0.33
C ASN A 386 -1.42 12.00 1.73
N MET A 387 -1.86 10.75 1.97
CA MET A 387 -1.63 10.08 3.26
C MET A 387 -0.14 9.88 3.54
N VAL A 388 0.63 9.44 2.53
CA VAL A 388 2.08 9.31 2.67
C VAL A 388 2.73 10.68 2.86
N LEU A 389 2.33 11.68 2.08
CA LEU A 389 2.82 13.06 2.19
C LEU A 389 2.63 13.64 3.60
N VAL A 390 1.44 13.48 4.15
CA VAL A 390 1.06 14.00 5.48
C VAL A 390 1.84 13.32 6.60
N VAL A 391 2.01 12.00 6.51
CA VAL A 391 2.82 11.25 7.47
C VAL A 391 4.28 11.68 7.40
N GLN A 392 4.87 11.75 6.21
CA GLN A 392 6.25 12.22 6.03
C GLN A 392 6.48 13.66 6.51
N ASN A 393 5.44 14.50 6.49
CA ASN A 393 5.48 15.85 7.04
C ASN A 393 5.47 15.88 8.58
N ALA A 394 4.90 14.86 9.21
CA ALA A 394 4.63 14.80 10.65
C ALA A 394 5.65 13.99 11.46
N VAL A 395 6.53 13.22 10.81
CA VAL A 395 7.51 12.34 11.48
C VAL A 395 8.94 12.88 11.35
N PRO A 396 9.85 12.49 12.27
CA PRO A 396 11.28 12.78 12.16
C PRO A 396 11.91 12.14 10.92
N VAL A 397 13.04 12.70 10.46
CA VAL A 397 13.72 12.24 9.23
C VAL A 397 14.21 10.80 9.34
N ASN A 398 14.67 10.39 10.52
CA ASN A 398 15.17 9.05 10.81
C ASN A 398 14.07 7.96 10.88
N GLU A 399 12.78 8.34 10.83
CA GLU A 399 11.63 7.43 10.84
C GLU A 399 10.79 7.51 9.54
N LEU A 400 11.26 8.27 8.55
CA LEU A 400 10.55 8.46 7.27
C LEU A 400 10.32 7.14 6.53
N GLY A 401 11.30 6.24 6.57
CA GLY A 401 11.23 4.93 5.93
C GLY A 401 10.16 4.06 6.56
N VAL A 402 10.25 3.86 7.88
CA VAL A 402 9.27 3.07 8.65
C VAL A 402 7.87 3.67 8.52
N ALA A 403 7.73 4.98 8.67
CA ALA A 403 6.42 5.63 8.62
C ALA A 403 5.77 5.57 7.21
N SER A 404 6.54 5.79 6.15
CA SER A 404 6.04 5.72 4.77
C SER A 404 5.68 4.30 4.37
N SER A 405 6.51 3.33 4.74
CA SER A 405 6.27 1.92 4.44
C SER A 405 5.09 1.37 5.23
N ALA A 406 4.88 1.81 6.48
CA ALA A 406 3.71 1.44 7.27
C ALA A 406 2.40 1.87 6.60
N VAL A 407 2.31 3.11 6.11
CA VAL A 407 1.13 3.60 5.36
C VAL A 407 0.84 2.71 4.14
N ASN A 408 1.88 2.34 3.37
CA ASN A 408 1.73 1.45 2.21
C ASN A 408 1.39 0.02 2.62
N PHE A 409 2.02 -0.49 3.68
CA PHE A 409 1.74 -1.83 4.22
C PHE A 409 0.28 -1.97 4.63
N PHE A 410 -0.23 -1.05 5.47
CA PHE A 410 -1.62 -1.11 5.91
C PHE A 410 -2.61 -0.90 4.76
N ARG A 411 -2.27 -0.09 3.75
CA ARG A 411 -3.08 0.04 2.55
C ARG A 411 -3.16 -1.27 1.77
N THR A 412 -2.04 -1.94 1.54
CA THR A 412 -2.00 -3.22 0.82
C THR A 412 -2.68 -4.32 1.63
N LEU A 413 -2.45 -4.37 2.95
CA LEU A 413 -3.12 -5.28 3.86
C LEU A 413 -4.64 -5.10 3.82
N GLY A 414 -5.10 -3.85 3.93
CA GLY A 414 -6.52 -3.51 3.81
C GLY A 414 -7.09 -3.91 2.45
N GLY A 415 -6.33 -3.68 1.38
CA GLY A 415 -6.72 -4.07 0.03
C GLY A 415 -6.89 -5.57 -0.14
N THR A 416 -5.93 -6.35 0.32
CA THR A 416 -6.00 -7.82 0.24
C THR A 416 -7.13 -8.37 1.12
N ALA A 417 -7.24 -7.88 2.35
CA ALA A 417 -8.31 -8.25 3.27
C ALA A 417 -9.70 -7.87 2.72
N GLY A 418 -9.81 -6.66 2.18
CA GLY A 418 -11.05 -6.17 1.57
C GLY A 418 -11.47 -6.98 0.36
N THR A 419 -10.54 -7.27 -0.54
CA THR A 419 -10.82 -8.11 -1.73
C THR A 419 -11.25 -9.51 -1.32
N ALA A 420 -10.57 -10.13 -0.35
CA ALA A 420 -10.93 -11.46 0.13
C ALA A 420 -12.31 -11.46 0.83
N GLY A 421 -12.58 -10.48 1.71
CA GLY A 421 -13.86 -10.38 2.41
C GLY A 421 -15.04 -10.10 1.47
N LEU A 422 -14.87 -9.16 0.53
CA LEU A 422 -15.89 -8.88 -0.50
C LEU A 422 -16.09 -10.07 -1.44
N GLY A 423 -15.01 -10.78 -1.79
CA GLY A 423 -15.09 -12.01 -2.59
C GLY A 423 -15.86 -13.13 -1.90
N ALA A 424 -15.62 -13.33 -0.59
CA ALA A 424 -16.38 -14.28 0.21
C ALA A 424 -17.87 -13.91 0.27
N LEU A 425 -18.17 -12.63 0.42
CA LEU A 425 -19.56 -12.13 0.40
C LEU A 425 -20.22 -12.42 -0.96
N LEU A 426 -19.52 -12.17 -2.07
CA LEU A 426 -20.03 -12.48 -3.40
C LEU A 426 -20.28 -13.98 -3.58
N ALA A 427 -19.34 -14.82 -3.13
CA ALA A 427 -19.46 -16.28 -3.20
C ALA A 427 -20.65 -16.84 -2.41
N ILE A 428 -21.07 -16.16 -1.35
CA ILE A 428 -22.27 -16.51 -0.58
C ILE A 428 -23.53 -15.97 -1.27
N ASN A 429 -23.48 -14.74 -1.77
CA ASN A 429 -24.67 -14.07 -2.30
C ASN A 429 -25.10 -14.63 -3.66
N ILE A 430 -24.17 -14.93 -4.58
CA ILE A 430 -24.51 -15.39 -5.94
C ILE A 430 -25.37 -16.67 -5.92
N PRO A 431 -25.02 -17.75 -5.20
CA PRO A 431 -25.89 -18.94 -5.11
C PRO A 431 -27.27 -18.65 -4.55
N ASN A 432 -27.36 -17.79 -3.53
CA ASN A 432 -28.65 -17.42 -2.93
C ASN A 432 -29.52 -16.64 -3.94
N MET A 433 -28.94 -15.67 -4.66
CA MET A 433 -29.65 -14.91 -5.68
C MET A 433 -30.09 -15.75 -6.88
N ILE A 434 -29.31 -16.78 -7.25
CA ILE A 434 -29.71 -17.78 -8.27
C ILE A 434 -30.88 -18.62 -7.74
N ALA A 435 -30.83 -19.06 -6.49
CA ALA A 435 -31.90 -19.81 -5.87
C ALA A 435 -33.22 -19.01 -5.81
N ASP A 436 -33.16 -17.73 -5.50
CA ASP A 436 -34.32 -16.82 -5.47
C ASP A 436 -34.95 -16.67 -6.88
N ARG A 437 -34.16 -16.80 -7.95
CA ARG A 437 -34.60 -16.69 -9.36
C ARG A 437 -34.80 -18.08 -10.03
N GLN A 438 -34.88 -19.14 -9.27
CA GLN A 438 -34.98 -20.52 -9.80
C GLN A 438 -36.24 -20.72 -10.68
N SER A 439 -37.35 -20.05 -10.33
CA SER A 439 -38.58 -20.11 -11.14
C SER A 439 -38.39 -19.48 -12.52
N ASP A 440 -37.66 -18.36 -12.60
CA ASP A 440 -37.43 -17.66 -13.87
C ASP A 440 -36.37 -18.39 -14.71
N LEU A 441 -35.37 -19.00 -14.03
CA LEU A 441 -34.40 -19.87 -14.68
C LEU A 441 -35.10 -21.10 -15.29
N ALA A 442 -36.02 -21.75 -14.57
CA ALA A 442 -36.78 -22.88 -15.05
C ALA A 442 -37.65 -22.50 -16.30
N LYS A 443 -38.31 -21.34 -16.27
CA LYS A 443 -39.04 -20.81 -17.41
C LYS A 443 -38.11 -20.57 -18.60
N ALA A 444 -36.97 -19.90 -18.38
CA ALA A 444 -35.98 -19.64 -19.42
C ALA A 444 -35.46 -20.96 -20.03
N MET A 445 -35.14 -21.94 -19.22
CA MET A 445 -34.69 -23.28 -19.65
C MET A 445 -35.77 -24.00 -20.50
N ALA A 446 -37.03 -23.89 -20.10
CA ALA A 446 -38.15 -24.48 -20.88
C ALA A 446 -38.28 -23.90 -22.28
N THR A 447 -37.86 -22.67 -22.54
CA THR A 447 -37.87 -22.03 -23.89
C THR A 447 -36.74 -22.53 -24.80
N LEU A 448 -35.71 -23.21 -24.25
CA LEU A 448 -34.51 -23.63 -24.99
C LEU A 448 -34.67 -24.96 -25.75
N GLY A 449 -35.69 -25.75 -25.42
CA GLY A 449 -35.89 -27.08 -26.04
C GLY A 449 -34.65 -27.98 -25.89
N ASP A 450 -34.13 -28.50 -27.00
CA ASP A 450 -32.99 -29.43 -27.00
C ASP A 450 -31.69 -28.83 -26.43
N LYS A 451 -31.51 -27.52 -26.47
CA LYS A 451 -30.33 -26.85 -25.89
C LYS A 451 -30.35 -26.80 -24.35
N ALA A 452 -31.49 -27.06 -23.72
CA ALA A 452 -31.60 -27.02 -22.27
C ALA A 452 -30.68 -28.05 -21.58
N ALA A 453 -30.50 -29.24 -22.15
CA ALA A 453 -29.63 -30.28 -21.62
C ALA A 453 -28.14 -29.85 -21.64
N GLU A 454 -27.70 -29.22 -22.73
CA GLU A 454 -26.31 -28.72 -22.85
C GLU A 454 -26.03 -27.60 -21.86
N VAL A 455 -26.96 -26.64 -21.75
CA VAL A 455 -26.85 -25.53 -20.77
C VAL A 455 -26.86 -26.05 -19.34
N SER A 456 -27.72 -27.04 -19.03
CA SER A 456 -27.75 -27.68 -17.70
C SER A 456 -26.43 -28.36 -17.35
N ALA A 457 -25.83 -29.09 -18.30
CA ALA A 457 -24.53 -29.74 -18.11
C ALA A 457 -23.42 -28.70 -17.89
N GLN A 458 -23.44 -27.60 -18.63
CA GLN A 458 -22.49 -26.50 -18.47
C GLN A 458 -22.62 -25.84 -17.08
N LEU A 459 -23.85 -25.59 -16.62
CA LEU A 459 -24.09 -25.02 -15.28
C LEU A 459 -23.74 -25.99 -14.15
N ALA A 460 -23.94 -27.29 -14.37
CA ALA A 460 -23.61 -28.35 -13.39
C ALA A 460 -22.10 -28.63 -13.25
N SER A 461 -21.27 -28.19 -14.21
CA SER A 461 -19.82 -28.42 -14.18
C SER A 461 -19.09 -27.70 -13.05
N GLY A 462 -19.77 -26.80 -12.32
CA GLY A 462 -19.18 -26.01 -11.21
C GLY A 462 -18.13 -24.98 -11.63
N SER A 463 -17.83 -24.88 -12.96
CA SER A 463 -17.01 -23.80 -13.49
C SER A 463 -17.88 -22.55 -13.69
N LEU A 464 -17.26 -21.38 -13.56
CA LEU A 464 -17.93 -20.12 -13.91
C LEU A 464 -18.35 -20.19 -15.39
N PRO A 465 -19.66 -20.14 -15.71
CA PRO A 465 -20.09 -20.24 -17.09
C PRO A 465 -19.54 -19.07 -17.90
N SER A 466 -19.09 -19.33 -19.12
CA SER A 466 -18.84 -18.28 -20.09
C SER A 466 -20.16 -17.61 -20.44
N ILE A 467 -20.52 -16.53 -19.75
CA ILE A 467 -21.85 -15.89 -19.87
C ILE A 467 -22.15 -15.51 -21.32
N SER A 468 -21.13 -15.12 -22.09
CA SER A 468 -21.26 -14.80 -23.52
C SER A 468 -21.70 -15.98 -24.40
N THR A 469 -21.53 -17.22 -23.95
CA THR A 469 -21.93 -18.44 -24.68
C THR A 469 -23.32 -18.94 -24.32
N LEU A 470 -23.91 -18.40 -23.23
CA LEU A 470 -25.25 -18.79 -22.79
C LEU A 470 -26.34 -18.21 -23.72
N PRO A 471 -27.44 -18.97 -23.99
CA PRO A 471 -28.62 -18.46 -24.69
C PRO A 471 -29.23 -17.26 -23.97
N GLU A 472 -29.76 -16.30 -24.74
CA GLU A 472 -30.25 -15.01 -24.22
C GLU A 472 -31.16 -15.10 -22.99
N PRO A 473 -32.19 -15.95 -22.93
CA PRO A 473 -33.08 -16.01 -21.78
C PRO A 473 -32.38 -16.38 -20.46
N VAL A 474 -31.37 -17.29 -20.51
CA VAL A 474 -30.58 -17.70 -19.37
C VAL A 474 -29.48 -16.69 -19.06
N ARG A 475 -28.85 -16.15 -20.11
CA ARG A 475 -27.79 -15.14 -20.00
C ARG A 475 -28.25 -13.92 -19.22
N VAL A 476 -29.41 -13.34 -19.53
CA VAL A 476 -29.95 -12.16 -18.85
C VAL A 476 -30.14 -12.39 -17.34
N ILE A 477 -30.54 -13.60 -16.95
CA ILE A 477 -30.67 -13.93 -15.52
C ILE A 477 -29.30 -13.90 -14.83
N PHE A 478 -28.28 -14.52 -15.42
CA PHE A 478 -26.93 -14.50 -14.87
C PHE A 478 -26.30 -13.11 -14.87
N GLU A 479 -26.43 -12.34 -15.96
CA GLU A 479 -25.98 -10.95 -16.04
C GLU A 479 -26.59 -10.10 -14.92
N SER A 480 -27.90 -10.26 -14.70
CA SER A 480 -28.61 -9.56 -13.62
C SER A 480 -28.14 -9.99 -12.22
N VAL A 481 -27.98 -11.31 -11.97
CA VAL A 481 -27.49 -11.81 -10.67
C VAL A 481 -26.08 -11.31 -10.38
N TYR A 482 -25.17 -11.36 -11.35
CA TYR A 482 -23.82 -10.84 -11.15
C TYR A 482 -23.78 -9.31 -11.06
N GLY A 483 -24.63 -8.61 -11.82
CA GLY A 483 -24.78 -7.16 -11.73
C GLY A 483 -25.19 -6.71 -10.34
N ASP A 484 -26.30 -7.26 -9.83
CA ASP A 484 -26.83 -6.96 -8.50
C ASP A 484 -25.90 -7.44 -7.39
N GLY A 485 -25.26 -8.62 -7.57
CA GLY A 485 -24.29 -9.17 -6.61
C GLY A 485 -23.07 -8.28 -6.43
N VAL A 486 -22.50 -7.76 -7.53
CA VAL A 486 -21.35 -6.84 -7.45
C VAL A 486 -21.77 -5.47 -6.93
N ALA A 487 -22.95 -4.96 -7.32
CA ALA A 487 -23.49 -3.72 -6.76
C ALA A 487 -23.63 -3.80 -5.23
N ALA A 488 -24.10 -4.94 -4.69
CA ALA A 488 -24.19 -5.18 -3.27
C ALA A 488 -22.81 -5.10 -2.56
N LEU A 489 -21.72 -5.55 -3.23
CA LEU A 489 -20.36 -5.39 -2.66
C LEU A 489 -19.97 -3.92 -2.50
N PHE A 490 -20.28 -3.08 -3.49
CA PHE A 490 -20.00 -1.65 -3.41
C PHE A 490 -20.87 -0.96 -2.36
N ALA A 491 -22.12 -1.38 -2.20
CA ALA A 491 -22.99 -0.92 -1.14
C ALA A 491 -22.44 -1.26 0.27
N VAL A 492 -21.79 -2.41 0.43
CA VAL A 492 -21.09 -2.79 1.69
C VAL A 492 -19.76 -2.04 1.84
N ALA A 493 -19.02 -1.81 0.76
CA ALA A 493 -17.75 -1.08 0.81
C ALA A 493 -17.94 0.42 1.11
N ALA A 494 -19.08 1.01 0.74
CA ALA A 494 -19.37 2.42 0.99
C ALA A 494 -19.36 2.79 2.49
N PRO A 495 -20.08 2.12 3.41
CA PRO A 495 -19.98 2.38 4.84
C PRO A 495 -18.59 2.10 5.43
N ILE A 496 -17.86 1.10 4.92
CA ILE A 496 -16.48 0.86 5.34
C ILE A 496 -15.60 2.07 4.98
N SER A 497 -15.83 2.68 3.81
CA SER A 497 -15.06 3.85 3.39
C SER A 497 -15.37 5.12 4.19
N LEU A 498 -16.48 5.18 4.97
CA LEU A 498 -16.71 6.25 5.94
C LEU A 498 -15.62 6.32 7.02
N ILE A 499 -14.97 5.19 7.31
CA ILE A 499 -13.79 5.16 8.19
C ILE A 499 -12.70 6.09 7.66
N THR A 500 -12.50 6.14 6.33
CA THR A 500 -11.58 7.08 5.70
C THR A 500 -11.99 8.54 5.97
N VAL A 501 -13.28 8.86 5.82
CA VAL A 501 -13.79 10.23 6.06
C VAL A 501 -13.54 10.63 7.51
N VAL A 502 -13.92 9.77 8.45
CA VAL A 502 -13.74 10.03 9.89
C VAL A 502 -12.26 10.21 10.22
N ALA A 503 -11.41 9.28 9.78
CA ALA A 503 -9.98 9.33 10.04
C ALA A 503 -9.35 10.61 9.47
N VAL A 504 -9.71 10.99 8.23
CA VAL A 504 -9.20 12.20 7.58
C VAL A 504 -9.69 13.48 8.25
N CYS A 505 -10.94 13.53 8.70
CA CYS A 505 -11.48 14.68 9.45
C CYS A 505 -10.74 14.88 10.78
N LEU A 506 -10.35 13.80 11.45
CA LEU A 506 -9.61 13.82 12.70
C LEU A 506 -8.11 14.13 12.54
N LEU A 507 -7.56 14.11 11.30
CA LEU A 507 -6.18 14.52 11.05
C LEU A 507 -5.93 15.98 11.45
N PRO A 508 -4.85 16.27 12.21
CA PRO A 508 -4.45 17.64 12.50
C PRO A 508 -4.11 18.42 11.23
N ASN A 509 -4.60 19.64 11.11
CA ASN A 509 -4.32 20.50 9.95
C ASN A 509 -2.95 21.18 10.09
N GLN A 510 -1.89 20.46 9.76
CA GLN A 510 -0.53 20.96 9.80
C GLN A 510 -0.12 21.58 8.46
N LYS A 511 0.62 22.69 8.49
CA LYS A 511 1.21 23.26 7.30
C LYS A 511 2.27 22.32 6.71
N LEU A 512 2.30 22.20 5.39
CA LEU A 512 3.35 21.44 4.72
C LEU A 512 4.68 22.17 4.82
N ARG A 513 5.71 21.45 5.21
CA ARG A 513 7.09 21.97 5.28
C ARG A 513 7.62 22.24 3.88
N THR A 514 8.51 23.21 3.79
CA THR A 514 9.20 23.61 2.55
C THR A 514 10.61 23.04 2.46
N GLN A 515 11.09 22.40 3.51
CA GLN A 515 12.42 21.76 3.59
C GLN A 515 12.34 20.31 3.14
N THR A 516 13.37 19.83 2.46
CA THR A 516 13.56 18.43 2.11
C THR A 516 13.98 17.61 3.34
N ALA A 517 13.91 16.28 3.26
CA ALA A 517 14.41 15.43 4.33
C ALA A 517 15.93 15.57 4.53
N VAL A 518 16.67 15.81 3.45
CA VAL A 518 18.13 16.04 3.50
C VAL A 518 18.45 17.34 4.23
N GLU A 519 17.75 18.44 3.91
CA GLU A 519 17.94 19.74 4.59
C GLU A 519 17.63 19.61 6.10
N ARG A 520 16.54 18.93 6.47
CA ARG A 520 16.17 18.69 7.87
C ARG A 520 17.20 17.86 8.63
N HIS A 521 17.80 16.86 7.97
CA HIS A 521 18.84 16.04 8.59
C HIS A 521 20.12 16.85 8.85
N GLN A 522 20.47 17.74 7.94
CA GLN A 522 21.61 18.65 8.09
C GLN A 522 21.42 19.67 9.23
N GLU A 523 20.18 20.12 9.46
CA GLU A 523 19.82 21.02 10.56
C GLU A 523 19.72 20.32 11.95
N GLY A 524 19.96 19.01 12.03
CA GLY A 524 20.00 18.27 13.28
C GLY A 524 18.67 17.67 13.76
N GLU A 525 17.57 17.80 13.02
CA GLU A 525 16.29 17.17 13.38
C GLU A 525 16.34 15.62 13.42
N GLY A 526 17.35 15.02 12.79
CA GLY A 526 17.56 13.57 12.80
C GLY A 526 18.18 13.00 14.08
N GLN A 527 18.62 13.85 15.01
CA GLN A 527 19.34 13.44 16.22
C GLN A 527 18.48 13.48 17.49
N ALA A 528 17.29 14.05 17.47
CA ALA A 528 16.40 14.04 18.63
C ALA A 528 15.64 12.71 18.73
N PRO A 529 15.70 11.96 19.84
CA PRO A 529 14.83 10.81 20.04
C PRO A 529 13.37 11.29 20.08
N ALA A 530 12.49 10.65 19.31
CA ALA A 530 11.06 10.93 19.27
C ALA A 530 10.36 10.37 20.53
N SER A 531 10.79 10.77 21.73
CA SER A 531 10.05 10.50 22.96
C SER A 531 10.66 11.23 24.15
N ALA A 532 10.37 12.51 24.24
CA ALA A 532 10.12 13.09 25.56
C ALA A 532 8.87 13.96 25.39
N PRO A 533 7.75 13.69 26.07
CA PRO A 533 6.81 14.76 26.33
C PRO A 533 7.63 15.82 27.04
N ALA A 534 7.53 17.07 26.59
CA ALA A 534 8.01 18.19 27.36
C ALA A 534 7.33 18.08 28.74
N VAL A 535 8.01 17.48 29.66
CA VAL A 535 7.71 17.64 31.07
C VAL A 535 8.10 19.09 31.35
N ASP A 536 7.10 19.91 31.48
CA ASP A 536 7.18 21.25 32.03
C ASP A 536 7.61 21.10 33.52
N GLY A 537 8.81 20.56 33.73
CA GLY A 537 9.40 20.24 35.06
C GLY A 537 10.43 21.28 35.53
N ALA A 538 10.73 22.28 34.69
CA ALA A 538 11.66 23.35 35.12
C ALA A 538 11.00 24.33 36.08
N LYS A 539 9.69 24.45 36.13
CA LYS A 539 8.97 25.29 37.11
C LYS A 539 8.69 24.61 38.43
N GLY A 540 8.77 23.28 38.51
CA GLY A 540 8.56 22.53 39.75
C GLY A 540 9.81 22.44 40.66
N LEU A 541 11.00 22.55 40.10
CA LEU A 541 12.27 22.48 40.88
C LEU A 541 12.69 23.83 41.45
N GLU A 542 12.28 24.95 40.85
CA GLU A 542 12.49 26.28 41.46
C GLU A 542 11.47 26.56 42.57
N ALA A 543 10.25 26.05 42.49
CA ALA A 543 9.24 26.17 43.55
C ALA A 543 9.62 25.31 44.79
N GLN A 544 10.19 24.14 44.61
CA GLN A 544 10.68 23.31 45.75
C GLN A 544 11.97 23.82 46.37
N ARG A 545 12.81 24.58 45.67
CA ARG A 545 13.97 25.26 46.25
C ARG A 545 13.58 26.53 47.01
N ALA A 546 12.50 27.20 46.62
CA ALA A 546 12.00 28.38 47.34
C ALA A 546 11.25 28.06 48.63
N GLU A 547 10.60 26.87 48.73
CA GLU A 547 9.95 26.43 49.98
C GLU A 547 10.88 25.72 50.95
N GLY A 548 12.05 25.26 50.52
CA GLY A 548 13.06 24.61 51.38
C GLY A 548 13.94 25.57 52.17
N THR A 549 13.84 26.91 51.95
CA THR A 549 14.73 27.91 52.59
C THR A 549 14.03 28.70 53.71
N LEU A 550 12.83 28.34 54.11
CA LEU A 550 12.05 29.07 55.14
C LEU A 550 11.80 28.33 56.46
N LEU A 551 12.50 27.23 56.71
CA LEU A 551 12.33 26.49 58.00
C LEU A 551 13.68 26.08 58.61
N THR A 552 14.60 27.02 58.86
CA THR A 552 15.65 26.84 59.88
C THR A 552 16.23 28.20 60.29
N GLU A 553 15.49 28.95 61.09
CA GLU A 553 16.02 29.96 62.02
C GLU A 553 15.36 29.75 63.35
N ALA A 554 16.14 29.27 64.31
CA ALA A 554 15.92 29.45 65.76
C ALA A 554 17.28 29.53 66.45
N PRO A 555 17.46 30.32 67.46
CA PRO A 555 18.70 30.97 67.83
C PRO A 555 19.48 30.20 68.83
N ALA A 556 20.84 30.35 68.83
CA ALA A 556 21.70 29.87 69.92
C ALA A 556 22.67 30.94 70.32
N THR A 557 22.76 31.02 71.58
CA THR A 557 23.49 31.86 72.49
C THR A 557 25.03 31.72 72.42
N ALA A 558 25.66 32.82 72.77
CA ALA A 558 27.03 33.14 73.13
C ALA A 558 27.92 32.03 73.76
N ASP A 559 29.16 32.02 73.45
CA ASP A 559 30.29 32.38 74.31
C ASP A 559 31.61 31.77 73.82
N GLY A 560 32.69 32.53 73.99
CA GLY A 560 33.96 32.06 74.46
C GLY A 560 35.15 31.96 73.49
N ASP A 561 35.86 33.07 73.37
CA ASP A 561 37.31 33.22 73.45
C ASP A 561 38.32 32.29 72.73
N ASN A 562 39.22 32.97 72.10
CA ASN A 562 40.68 32.93 72.25
C ASN A 562 41.56 32.27 71.16
N GLU A 563 42.31 33.14 70.56
CA GLU A 563 43.76 33.15 70.33
C GLU A 563 44.45 32.18 69.37
N LYS A 564 45.19 32.85 68.56
CA LYS A 564 46.54 32.62 68.02
C LYS A 564 46.70 32.11 66.59
N LYS A 565 47.10 33.06 65.78
CA LYS A 565 48.07 32.91 64.66
C LYS A 565 49.44 32.59 65.21
N PRO A 566 50.53 32.24 64.48
CA PRO A 566 50.70 32.14 63.03
C PRO A 566 51.58 30.94 62.58
N GLY A 567 51.83 30.78 61.29
CA GLY A 567 52.96 30.03 60.79
C GLY A 567 52.85 29.42 59.40
N SER A 568 53.21 30.18 58.40
CA SER A 568 53.77 29.66 57.13
C SER A 568 55.29 29.39 57.41
N PRO A 569 56.05 28.56 56.64
CA PRO A 569 56.02 28.37 55.18
C PRO A 569 56.49 26.99 54.65
N ALA A 570 56.32 26.81 53.30
CA ALA A 570 57.24 26.27 52.31
C ALA A 570 57.65 24.78 52.29
N GLY A 571 57.53 24.20 51.07
CA GLY A 571 58.60 23.42 50.46
C GLY A 571 58.38 21.91 50.38
N ALA A 572 58.05 21.46 49.22
CA ALA A 572 58.70 20.56 48.30
C ALA A 572 57.69 20.01 47.29
#